data_f4d583db37557d126dd1480998c9b36d
#
_entry.id   f4d583db37557d126dd1480998c9b36d
#
_cell.length_a   1.000
_cell.length_b   1.000
_cell.length_c   1.000
_cell.angle_alpha   90.00
_cell.angle_beta   90.00
_cell.angle_gamma   90.00
#
_symmetry.space_group_name_H-M   'P 1'
#
loop_
_entity.id
_entity.type
_entity.pdbx_description
1 polymer ?
#
loop_
_entity_poly.entity_id
_entity_poly.type
_entity_poly.pdbx_seq_one_letter_code
_entity_poly.pdbx_strand_id
1 'polypeptide(L)'
;MNNNLAIATVLFIIGQAITWFSSYSQFFWQWAKDHTFLIAITTAIPSALCFIYGLKYAYRYFQNGWAPRFYIFSLSFVVMPFLFWYFMGEKFFTMKNLLSFALASAIIYIQMRLK
;
A
#
# COMPACT_ATOMS: atom_id res chain seq x y z
N MET A 1 21.92 -5.53 -2.19
CA MET A 1 21.18 -4.67 -3.11
C MET A 1 19.71 -5.04 -3.18
N ASN A 2 19.41 -6.30 -3.48
CA ASN A 2 18.04 -6.77 -3.51
C ASN A 2 17.37 -6.68 -2.13
N ASN A 3 18.16 -6.73 -1.06
CA ASN A 3 17.61 -6.64 0.29
C ASN A 3 16.93 -5.30 0.55
N ASN A 4 17.46 -4.20 0.02
CA ASN A 4 16.84 -2.89 0.21
C ASN A 4 15.44 -2.84 -0.41
N LEU A 5 15.30 -3.37 -1.61
CA LEU A 5 14.00 -3.39 -2.26
C LEU A 5 13.03 -4.34 -1.54
N ALA A 6 13.52 -5.50 -1.10
CA ALA A 6 12.69 -6.47 -0.39
C ALA A 6 12.18 -5.89 0.93
N ILE A 7 13.06 -5.25 1.71
CA ILE A 7 12.69 -4.63 2.96
C ILE A 7 11.67 -3.51 2.72
N ALA A 8 11.93 -2.67 1.72
CA ALA A 8 11.02 -1.59 1.37
C ALA A 8 9.64 -2.12 0.98
N THR A 9 9.61 -3.18 0.17
CA THR A 9 8.35 -3.78 -0.27
C THR A 9 7.54 -4.30 0.91
N VAL A 10 8.18 -5.03 1.83
CA VAL A 10 7.51 -5.56 3.02
C VAL A 10 6.96 -4.41 3.87
N LEU A 11 7.76 -3.38 4.09
CA LEU A 11 7.33 -2.23 4.89
C LEU A 11 6.17 -1.50 4.23
N PHE A 12 6.21 -1.32 2.91
CA PHE A 12 5.12 -0.67 2.20
C PHE A 12 3.84 -1.50 2.26
N ILE A 13 3.93 -2.82 2.13
CA ILE A 13 2.76 -3.70 2.21
C ILE A 13 2.14 -3.61 3.60
N ILE A 14 2.95 -3.68 4.65
CA ILE A 14 2.47 -3.57 6.03
C ILE A 14 1.83 -2.20 6.24
N GLY A 15 2.49 -1.12 5.80
CA GLY A 15 1.96 0.22 5.92
C GLY A 15 0.65 0.40 5.18
N GLN A 16 0.53 -0.15 3.97
CA GLN A 16 -0.71 -0.10 3.21
C GLN A 16 -1.83 -0.85 3.93
N ALA A 17 -1.54 -2.02 4.49
CA ALA A 17 -2.53 -2.80 5.22
C ALA A 17 -3.02 -2.04 6.45
N ILE A 18 -2.11 -1.43 7.20
CA ILE A 18 -2.47 -0.64 8.39
C ILE A 18 -3.34 0.55 7.97
N THR A 19 -2.92 1.27 6.93
CA THR A 19 -3.67 2.43 6.43
C THR A 19 -5.05 2.02 5.95
N TRP A 20 -5.13 0.92 5.19
CA TRP A 20 -6.40 0.41 4.73
C TRP A 20 -7.33 0.09 5.90
N PHE A 21 -6.82 -0.65 6.89
CA PHE A 21 -7.61 -1.00 8.07
C PHE A 21 -8.08 0.25 8.80
N SER A 22 -7.20 1.23 8.95
CA SER A 22 -7.54 2.49 9.60
C SER A 22 -8.69 3.20 8.90
N SER A 23 -8.68 3.19 7.56
CA SER A 23 -9.67 3.92 6.77
C SER A 23 -10.98 3.15 6.60
N TYR A 24 -10.92 1.84 6.41
CA TYR A 24 -12.07 1.05 6.00
C TYR A 24 -12.66 0.18 7.09
N SER A 25 -12.03 0.04 8.25
CA SER A 25 -12.57 -0.76 9.34
C SER A 25 -13.95 -0.25 9.79
N GLN A 26 -14.19 1.05 9.66
CA GLN A 26 -15.46 1.65 10.03
C GLN A 26 -16.63 1.10 9.20
N PHE A 27 -16.37 0.53 8.05
CA PHE A 27 -17.43 0.05 7.16
C PHE A 27 -17.85 -1.38 7.46
N PHE A 28 -17.02 -2.16 8.15
CA PHE A 28 -17.36 -3.54 8.47
C PHE A 28 -17.26 -3.88 9.96
N TRP A 29 -16.85 -2.93 10.78
CA TRP A 29 -16.69 -3.14 12.22
C TRP A 29 -17.36 -1.98 12.95
N GLN A 30 -18.45 -2.26 13.68
CA GLN A 30 -19.24 -1.25 14.34
C GLN A 30 -18.43 -0.47 15.38
N TRP A 31 -17.60 -1.18 16.16
CA TRP A 31 -16.76 -0.52 17.17
C TRP A 31 -15.84 0.51 16.52
N ALA A 32 -15.26 0.13 15.38
CA ALA A 32 -14.37 1.04 14.65
C ALA A 32 -15.10 2.27 14.13
N LYS A 33 -16.34 2.10 13.70
CA LYS A 33 -17.17 3.21 13.24
C LYS A 33 -17.39 4.23 14.35
N ASP A 34 -17.61 3.76 15.58
CA ASP A 34 -17.83 4.63 16.73
C ASP A 34 -16.54 5.26 17.26
N HIS A 35 -15.40 4.68 16.94
CA HIS A 35 -14.10 5.11 17.45
C HIS A 35 -13.13 5.45 16.33
N THR A 36 -13.63 6.10 15.28
CA THR A 36 -12.83 6.42 14.09
C THR A 36 -11.59 7.24 14.44
N PHE A 37 -11.75 8.26 15.28
CA PHE A 37 -10.64 9.14 15.64
C PHE A 37 -9.56 8.37 16.42
N LEU A 38 -9.96 7.52 17.33
CA LEU A 38 -9.03 6.71 18.12
C LEU A 38 -8.23 5.77 17.23
N ILE A 39 -8.91 5.11 16.27
CA ILE A 39 -8.24 4.23 15.32
C ILE A 39 -7.25 5.02 14.47
N ALA A 40 -7.65 6.18 13.98
CA ALA A 40 -6.77 7.02 13.17
C ALA A 40 -5.49 7.37 13.91
N ILE A 41 -5.60 7.78 15.17
CA ILE A 41 -4.43 8.16 15.95
C ILE A 41 -3.56 6.94 16.26
N THR A 42 -4.17 5.84 16.68
CA THR A 42 -3.38 4.65 17.08
C THR A 42 -2.67 3.99 15.92
N THR A 43 -3.23 4.08 14.71
CA THR A 43 -2.61 3.46 13.52
C THR A 43 -1.67 4.42 12.80
N ALA A 44 -1.76 5.72 13.05
CA ALA A 44 -0.95 6.72 12.35
C ALA A 44 0.53 6.51 12.59
N ILE A 45 0.93 6.24 13.83
CA ILE A 45 2.34 6.08 14.18
C ILE A 45 2.95 4.84 13.51
N PRO A 46 2.36 3.62 13.64
CA PRO A 46 2.91 2.45 12.97
C PRO A 46 2.96 2.59 11.45
N SER A 47 1.91 3.14 10.83
CA SER A 47 1.91 3.28 9.38
C SER A 47 2.94 4.31 8.91
N ALA A 48 3.07 5.43 9.64
CA ALA A 48 4.08 6.43 9.29
C ALA A 48 5.48 5.85 9.39
N LEU A 49 5.77 5.07 10.44
CA LEU A 49 7.07 4.43 10.58
C LEU A 49 7.34 3.46 9.43
N CYS A 50 6.35 2.67 9.05
CA CYS A 50 6.51 1.74 7.94
C CYS A 50 6.85 2.49 6.64
N PHE A 51 6.13 3.56 6.35
CA PHE A 51 6.37 4.32 5.11
C PHE A 51 7.70 5.06 5.14
N ILE A 52 8.07 5.65 6.28
CA ILE A 52 9.33 6.40 6.39
C ILE A 52 10.52 5.47 6.22
N TYR A 53 10.52 4.34 6.92
CA TYR A 53 11.61 3.38 6.78
C TYR A 53 11.59 2.69 5.43
N GLY A 54 10.40 2.42 4.90
CA GLY A 54 10.28 1.88 3.56
C GLY A 54 10.86 2.81 2.51
N LEU A 55 10.57 4.11 2.61
CA LEU A 55 11.15 5.11 1.71
C LEU A 55 12.67 5.17 1.83
N LYS A 56 13.20 5.03 3.05
CA LYS A 56 14.64 5.03 3.25
C LYS A 56 15.31 3.93 2.45
N TYR A 57 14.78 2.71 2.53
CA TYR A 57 15.35 1.58 1.80
C TYR A 57 15.05 1.65 0.31
N ALA A 58 13.88 2.13 -0.07
CA ALA A 58 13.52 2.29 -1.47
C ALA A 58 14.39 3.34 -2.15
N TYR A 59 14.68 4.43 -1.47
CA TYR A 59 15.56 5.46 -2.00
C TYR A 59 16.96 4.93 -2.26
N ARG A 60 17.44 4.07 -1.36
CA ARG A 60 18.74 3.44 -1.56
C ARG A 60 18.78 2.57 -2.82
N TYR A 61 17.67 1.94 -3.14
CA TYR A 61 17.57 1.08 -4.31
C TYR A 61 17.40 1.88 -5.60
N PHE A 62 16.42 2.79 -5.62
CA PHE A 62 16.07 3.55 -6.82
C PHE A 62 16.95 4.77 -7.02
N GLN A 63 17.44 5.36 -5.94
CA GLN A 63 18.31 6.54 -5.94
C GLN A 63 17.66 7.78 -6.55
N ASN A 64 16.34 7.87 -6.45
CA ASN A 64 15.60 9.09 -6.78
C ASN A 64 14.29 9.11 -5.98
N GLY A 65 13.68 10.29 -5.88
CA GLY A 65 12.49 10.46 -5.05
C GLY A 65 11.19 10.08 -5.72
N TRP A 66 11.16 10.06 -7.06
CA TRP A 66 9.93 9.77 -7.79
C TRP A 66 9.62 8.27 -7.84
N ALA A 67 10.64 7.44 -8.07
CA ALA A 67 10.44 6.01 -8.22
C ALA A 67 9.81 5.37 -6.97
N PRO A 68 10.26 5.67 -5.73
CA PRO A 68 9.59 5.12 -4.55
C PRO A 68 8.12 5.51 -4.46
N ARG A 69 7.78 6.73 -4.85
CA ARG A 69 6.39 7.19 -4.84
C ARG A 69 5.52 6.37 -5.77
N PHE A 70 5.97 6.18 -7.00
CA PHE A 70 5.23 5.36 -7.96
C PHE A 70 5.16 3.91 -7.54
N TYR A 71 6.21 3.42 -6.89
CA TYR A 71 6.24 2.05 -6.39
C TYR A 71 5.20 1.85 -5.28
N ILE A 72 5.12 2.79 -4.32
CA ILE A 72 4.10 2.74 -3.27
C ILE A 72 2.70 2.76 -3.88
N PHE A 73 2.47 3.66 -4.82
CA PHE A 73 1.17 3.78 -5.48
C PHE A 73 0.77 2.48 -6.17
N SER A 74 1.71 1.86 -6.88
CA SER A 74 1.44 0.61 -7.58
C SER A 74 1.19 -0.54 -6.62
N LEU A 75 1.94 -0.60 -5.51
CA LEU A 75 1.73 -1.62 -4.50
C LEU A 75 0.34 -1.53 -3.88
N SER A 76 -0.20 -0.31 -3.74
CA SER A 76 -1.54 -0.16 -3.19
C SER A 76 -2.59 -0.83 -4.07
N PHE A 77 -2.40 -0.83 -5.39
CA PHE A 77 -3.32 -1.50 -6.31
C PHE A 77 -3.21 -3.02 -6.25
N VAL A 78 -2.14 -3.54 -5.67
CA VAL A 78 -2.00 -4.99 -5.44
C VAL A 78 -2.59 -5.36 -4.08
N VAL A 79 -2.26 -4.59 -3.04
CA VAL A 79 -2.65 -4.91 -1.66
C VAL A 79 -4.11 -4.63 -1.41
N MET A 80 -4.63 -3.48 -1.86
CA MET A 80 -6.00 -3.05 -1.55
C MET A 80 -7.07 -4.03 -2.02
N PRO A 81 -7.02 -4.56 -3.26
CA PRO A 81 -8.05 -5.51 -3.69
C PRO A 81 -8.12 -6.76 -2.85
N PHE A 82 -6.97 -7.27 -2.38
CA PHE A 82 -6.96 -8.42 -1.50
C PHE A 82 -7.68 -8.12 -0.19
N LEU A 83 -7.44 -6.94 0.37
CA LEU A 83 -8.08 -6.55 1.62
C LEU A 83 -9.57 -6.33 1.43
N PHE A 84 -9.99 -5.68 0.35
CA PHE A 84 -11.40 -5.50 0.07
C PHE A 84 -12.11 -6.83 -0.14
N TRP A 85 -11.47 -7.74 -0.85
CA TRP A 85 -12.07 -9.05 -1.08
C TRP A 85 -12.19 -9.85 0.21
N TYR A 86 -11.12 -9.86 1.02
CA TYR A 86 -11.08 -10.68 2.23
C TYR A 86 -12.02 -10.15 3.32
N PHE A 87 -11.97 -8.84 3.58
CA PHE A 87 -12.71 -8.27 4.71
C PHE A 87 -14.10 -7.79 4.34
N MET A 88 -14.29 -7.31 3.14
CA MET A 88 -15.57 -6.72 2.74
C MET A 88 -16.32 -7.56 1.71
N GLY A 89 -15.72 -8.61 1.20
CA GLY A 89 -16.35 -9.49 0.25
C GLY A 89 -16.60 -8.90 -1.13
N GLU A 90 -15.92 -7.80 -1.45
CA GLU A 90 -16.09 -7.17 -2.76
C GLU A 90 -15.38 -7.95 -3.83
N LYS A 91 -15.98 -7.99 -5.01
CA LYS A 91 -15.43 -8.76 -6.11
C LYS A 91 -14.12 -8.18 -6.60
N PHE A 92 -13.11 -9.05 -6.72
CA PHE A 92 -11.78 -8.70 -7.18
C PHE A 92 -11.72 -8.60 -8.71
N PHE A 93 -12.35 -9.54 -9.38
CA PHE A 93 -12.25 -9.68 -10.84
C PHE A 93 -13.38 -8.92 -11.53
N THR A 94 -13.23 -7.61 -11.62
CA THR A 94 -14.08 -6.77 -12.43
C THR A 94 -13.23 -6.15 -13.53
N MET A 95 -13.86 -5.69 -14.59
CA MET A 95 -13.14 -5.03 -15.68
C MET A 95 -12.34 -3.82 -15.15
N LYS A 96 -12.94 -3.06 -14.24
CA LYS A 96 -12.27 -1.90 -13.65
C LYS A 96 -11.00 -2.30 -12.93
N ASN A 97 -11.08 -3.35 -12.11
CA ASN A 97 -9.94 -3.78 -11.31
C ASN A 97 -8.84 -4.37 -12.19
N LEU A 98 -9.22 -5.14 -13.20
CA LEU A 98 -8.25 -5.73 -14.11
C LEU A 98 -7.50 -4.66 -14.89
N LEU A 99 -8.20 -3.63 -15.37
CA LEU A 99 -7.55 -2.52 -16.07
C LEU A 99 -6.62 -1.74 -15.14
N SER A 100 -7.06 -1.51 -13.90
CA SER A 100 -6.24 -0.81 -12.92
C SER A 100 -4.98 -1.61 -12.58
N PHE A 101 -5.09 -2.93 -12.45
CA PHE A 101 -3.94 -3.79 -12.23
C PHE A 101 -2.96 -3.73 -13.39
N ALA A 102 -3.47 -3.73 -14.62
CA ALA A 102 -2.61 -3.66 -15.79
C ALA A 102 -1.81 -2.35 -15.80
N LEU A 103 -2.48 -1.24 -15.49
CA LEU A 103 -1.82 0.06 -15.43
C LEU A 103 -0.82 0.13 -14.29
N ALA A 104 -1.15 -0.41 -13.12
CA ALA A 104 -0.23 -0.43 -11.99
C ALA A 104 1.02 -1.26 -12.30
N SER A 105 0.83 -2.40 -12.96
CA SER A 105 1.95 -3.23 -13.39
C SER A 105 2.84 -2.49 -14.38
N ALA A 106 2.24 -1.72 -15.29
CA ALA A 106 2.99 -0.90 -16.23
C ALA A 106 3.83 0.16 -15.50
N ILE A 107 3.27 0.79 -14.47
CA ILE A 107 4.00 1.79 -13.70
C ILE A 107 5.21 1.15 -13.02
N ILE A 108 5.03 -0.02 -12.40
CA ILE A 108 6.14 -0.72 -11.75
C ILE A 108 7.21 -1.05 -12.78
N TYR A 109 6.81 -1.57 -13.93
CA TYR A 109 7.75 -1.93 -14.99
C TYR A 109 8.56 -0.72 -15.45
N ILE A 110 7.89 0.42 -15.64
CA ILE A 110 8.56 1.64 -16.07
C ILE A 110 9.61 2.07 -15.04
N GLN A 111 9.25 2.05 -13.76
CA GLN A 111 10.16 2.50 -12.71
C GLN A 111 11.35 1.55 -12.52
N MET A 112 11.18 0.28 -12.83
CA MET A 112 12.24 -0.70 -12.64
C MET A 112 13.17 -0.81 -13.85
N ARG A 113 12.68 -0.54 -15.05
CA ARG A 113 13.42 -0.75 -16.29
C ARG A 113 13.94 0.51 -16.93
N LEU A 114 13.16 1.57 -16.87
CA LEU A 114 13.56 2.85 -17.46
C LEU A 114 14.22 3.74 -16.41
N LYS A 115 15.18 4.53 -16.84
CA LYS A 115 15.89 5.44 -15.92
C LYS A 115 15.68 6.91 -16.33
#